data_cd65a9fff14c5b0e57d34925c1429bd7
#
_entry.id   cd65a9fff14c5b0e57d34925c1429bd7
#
_cell.length_a   1.000
_cell.length_b   1.000
_cell.length_c   1.000
_cell.angle_alpha   90.00
_cell.angle_beta   90.00
_cell.angle_gamma   90.00
#
_symmetry.space_group_name_H-M   'P 1'
#
loop_
_entity.id
_entity.type
_entity.pdbx_description
1 polymer ?
#
loop_
_entity_poly.entity_id
_entity_poly.type
_entity_poly.pdbx_seq_one_letter_code
_entity_poly.pdbx_strand_id
1 'polypeptide(L)'
;MDDPPGPPRQERPSPVLDPGDNVAAQKHAIYSEEGAAVLRAGFPPDWLQPPGKILQAELDARDITQAELAARTNLSAKHVNQVVKGTASLTIDMALRLERTLGTPASFWNRLEANHQDQRARERVRSEWARDHLGWLRRFPIQALIDRGVLSADDSDVTMLERLLAFFQVADLDAYERTWAEPVAAGFRRAQHANADPYATAAWLRLGERSAWNTKSQPYDAVAFARMLPALRRLTLLSDREAFAALRRECAEVGVAVEFERELPGCRACGAAKMITPTKGLILLSGRYRFHDIFWFAFFHEAAHLILHPRRRVIVDLDLSGDDADGQESATNAYAASALIPDEYADQLTERTTARRATEIAHAIGVAPGIVAGRLSYLQNNWTRYSRLRRKLHDITP
;
A
#
# COMPACT_ATOMS: atom_id res chain seq x y z
N MET A 1 -53.61 -28.82 39.91
CA MET A 1 -53.39 -29.27 38.52
C MET A 1 -52.17 -28.54 38.05
N ASP A 2 -51.03 -29.20 38.19
CA ASP A 2 -49.76 -28.65 37.88
C ASP A 2 -49.46 -28.92 36.40
N ASP A 3 -49.05 -27.83 35.68
CA ASP A 3 -48.58 -27.92 34.31
C ASP A 3 -47.20 -28.60 34.25
N PRO A 4 -46.92 -29.43 33.23
CA PRO A 4 -45.65 -30.12 33.11
C PRO A 4 -44.50 -29.18 32.59
N PRO A 5 -43.26 -29.44 32.99
CA PRO A 5 -42.12 -28.61 32.60
C PRO A 5 -41.79 -28.79 31.11
N GLY A 6 -41.53 -27.68 30.44
CA GLY A 6 -41.14 -27.60 29.03
C GLY A 6 -39.71 -28.18 28.76
N PRO A 7 -39.42 -28.55 27.52
CA PRO A 7 -38.17 -29.22 27.16
C PRO A 7 -36.93 -28.32 27.31
N PRO A 8 -35.74 -28.91 27.55
CA PRO A 8 -34.52 -28.16 27.78
C PRO A 8 -34.09 -27.42 26.51
N ARG A 9 -33.62 -26.16 26.69
CA ARG A 9 -33.03 -25.34 25.62
C ARG A 9 -31.77 -26.01 25.13
N GLN A 10 -31.74 -26.34 23.84
CA GLN A 10 -30.52 -26.74 23.14
C GLN A 10 -29.59 -25.52 23.05
N GLU A 11 -28.45 -25.62 23.68
CA GLU A 11 -27.33 -24.69 23.47
C GLU A 11 -26.87 -24.79 22.01
N ARG A 12 -26.90 -23.67 21.31
CA ARG A 12 -26.31 -23.57 19.97
C ARG A 12 -24.78 -23.66 20.12
N PRO A 13 -24.09 -24.44 19.30
CA PRO A 13 -22.63 -24.45 19.30
C PRO A 13 -22.10 -23.07 18.91
N SER A 14 -21.10 -22.60 19.65
CA SER A 14 -20.34 -21.39 19.33
C SER A 14 -19.78 -21.49 17.90
N PRO A 15 -19.78 -20.40 17.11
CA PRO A 15 -19.22 -20.43 15.77
C PRO A 15 -17.73 -20.75 15.85
N VAL A 16 -17.31 -21.79 15.13
CA VAL A 16 -15.90 -22.10 14.89
C VAL A 16 -15.38 -20.96 13.99
N LEU A 17 -14.50 -20.12 14.52
CA LEU A 17 -13.84 -19.07 13.77
C LEU A 17 -12.91 -19.72 12.73
N ASP A 18 -13.14 -19.40 11.46
CA ASP A 18 -12.30 -19.82 10.34
C ASP A 18 -10.88 -19.21 10.52
N PRO A 19 -9.80 -20.00 10.37
CA PRO A 19 -8.43 -19.48 10.45
C PRO A 19 -8.13 -18.32 9.47
N GLY A 20 -8.92 -18.18 8.39
CA GLY A 20 -8.84 -17.08 7.45
C GLY A 20 -9.24 -15.72 8.01
N ASP A 21 -10.22 -15.68 8.92
CA ASP A 21 -10.71 -14.43 9.51
C ASP A 21 -9.69 -13.77 10.46
N ASN A 22 -8.83 -14.57 11.09
CA ASN A 22 -7.80 -14.07 12.00
C ASN A 22 -6.65 -13.36 11.26
N VAL A 23 -6.31 -13.81 10.06
CA VAL A 23 -5.27 -13.19 9.22
C VAL A 23 -5.75 -11.87 8.63
N ALA A 24 -7.04 -11.77 8.27
CA ALA A 24 -7.64 -10.53 7.78
C ALA A 24 -7.77 -9.49 8.90
N ALA A 25 -8.15 -9.90 10.11
CA ALA A 25 -8.25 -9.03 11.28
C ALA A 25 -6.88 -8.51 11.74
N GLN A 26 -5.83 -9.36 11.72
CA GLN A 26 -4.46 -8.94 12.03
C GLN A 26 -3.90 -7.97 10.98
N LYS A 27 -4.20 -8.17 9.69
CA LYS A 27 -3.81 -7.23 8.63
C LYS A 27 -4.54 -5.89 8.75
N HIS A 28 -5.80 -5.90 9.17
CA HIS A 28 -6.56 -4.66 9.40
C HIS A 28 -5.99 -3.83 10.56
N ALA A 29 -5.51 -4.48 11.62
CA ALA A 29 -4.88 -3.80 12.75
C ALA A 29 -3.56 -3.09 12.39
N ILE A 30 -2.80 -3.62 11.43
CA ILE A 30 -1.53 -3.02 10.96
C ILE A 30 -1.77 -1.72 10.17
N TYR A 31 -2.94 -1.59 9.51
CA TYR A 31 -3.28 -0.42 8.67
C TYR A 31 -4.28 0.54 9.31
N SER A 32 -4.75 0.26 10.54
CA SER A 32 -5.59 1.18 11.31
C SER A 32 -4.78 2.38 11.82
N GLU A 33 -5.45 3.50 12.11
CA GLU A 33 -4.81 4.66 12.76
C GLU A 33 -4.15 4.29 14.09
N GLU A 34 -4.69 3.30 14.82
CA GLU A 34 -4.10 2.75 16.05
C GLU A 34 -2.81 1.98 15.76
N GLY A 35 -2.73 1.17 14.71
CA GLY A 35 -1.50 0.51 14.27
C GLY A 35 -0.42 1.52 13.84
N ALA A 36 -0.83 2.61 13.18
CA ALA A 36 0.05 3.72 12.83
C ALA A 36 0.48 4.53 14.06
N ALA A 37 -0.36 4.64 15.10
CA ALA A 37 -0.02 5.28 16.37
C ALA A 37 0.99 4.45 17.18
N VAL A 38 0.88 3.13 17.19
CA VAL A 38 1.85 2.22 17.80
C VAL A 38 3.22 2.31 17.10
N LEU A 39 3.24 2.50 15.78
CA LEU A 39 4.48 2.75 15.02
C LEU A 39 5.04 4.18 15.23
N ARG A 40 4.20 5.16 15.64
CA ARG A 40 4.61 6.53 15.95
C ARG A 40 5.10 6.71 17.39
N ALA A 41 4.66 5.87 18.32
CA ALA A 41 5.16 5.86 19.69
C ALA A 41 6.54 5.21 19.70
N GLY A 42 7.57 5.99 19.40
CA GLY A 42 8.93 5.60 19.71
C GLY A 42 8.99 5.21 21.18
N PHE A 43 9.46 4.02 21.50
CA PHE A 43 9.67 3.57 22.86
C PHE A 43 10.53 4.60 23.60
N PRO A 44 10.11 5.09 24.78
CA PRO A 44 10.93 6.02 25.54
C PRO A 44 12.22 5.35 25.99
N PRO A 45 13.38 6.01 25.83
CA PRO A 45 14.69 5.36 25.87
C PRO A 45 15.29 5.09 27.25
N ASP A 46 14.73 5.62 28.33
CA ASP A 46 15.52 5.85 29.55
C ASP A 46 15.62 4.69 30.56
N TRP A 47 14.96 3.56 30.35
CA TRP A 47 15.03 2.41 31.26
C TRP A 47 15.65 1.14 30.65
N LEU A 48 16.28 1.25 29.49
CA LEU A 48 17.03 0.16 28.84
C LEU A 48 18.50 0.17 29.27
N GLN A 49 18.73 -0.04 30.57
CA GLN A 49 20.07 -0.24 31.04
C GLN A 49 20.62 -1.62 30.60
N PRO A 50 21.91 -1.71 30.20
CA PRO A 50 22.53 -2.99 29.91
C PRO A 50 22.37 -3.96 31.09
N PRO A 51 22.06 -5.26 30.84
CA PRO A 51 21.88 -6.27 31.89
C PRO A 51 23.04 -6.32 32.91
N GLY A 52 24.24 -6.13 32.40
CA GLY A 52 25.44 -6.09 33.25
C GLY A 52 25.46 -4.94 34.27
N LYS A 53 24.94 -3.76 33.93
CA LYS A 53 24.84 -2.64 34.88
C LYS A 53 23.80 -2.91 35.95
N ILE A 54 22.67 -3.49 35.61
CA ILE A 54 21.64 -3.89 36.58
C ILE A 54 22.18 -4.99 37.48
N LEU A 55 22.91 -5.98 36.92
CA LEU A 55 23.56 -7.02 37.70
C LEU A 55 24.59 -6.43 38.69
N GLN A 56 25.43 -5.49 38.25
CA GLN A 56 26.37 -4.84 39.13
C GLN A 56 25.69 -4.08 40.28
N ALA A 57 24.64 -3.29 39.97
CA ALA A 57 23.86 -2.57 40.97
C ALA A 57 23.23 -3.53 42.02
N GLU A 58 22.75 -4.69 41.58
CA GLU A 58 22.17 -5.73 42.45
C GLU A 58 23.24 -6.37 43.34
N LEU A 59 24.44 -6.54 42.82
CA LEU A 59 25.61 -7.03 43.63
C LEU A 59 26.05 -6.00 44.65
N ASP A 60 26.18 -4.74 44.26
CA ASP A 60 26.57 -3.63 45.12
C ASP A 60 25.56 -3.43 46.27
N ALA A 61 24.24 -3.52 45.98
CA ALA A 61 23.17 -3.40 46.98
C ALA A 61 23.21 -4.52 48.04
N ARG A 62 23.84 -5.66 47.74
CA ARG A 62 23.94 -6.84 48.63
C ARG A 62 25.34 -7.07 49.18
N ASP A 63 26.27 -6.19 48.88
CA ASP A 63 27.69 -6.33 49.26
C ASP A 63 28.31 -7.66 48.77
N ILE A 64 27.92 -8.10 47.56
CA ILE A 64 28.41 -9.33 46.93
C ILE A 64 29.41 -8.96 45.82
N THR A 65 30.62 -9.51 45.92
CA THR A 65 31.64 -9.32 44.88
C THR A 65 31.35 -10.19 43.64
N GLN A 66 31.84 -9.77 42.46
CA GLN A 66 31.78 -10.60 41.25
C GLN A 66 32.42 -11.97 41.39
N ALA A 67 33.51 -12.06 42.17
CA ALA A 67 34.17 -13.32 42.47
C ALA A 67 33.29 -14.23 43.32
N GLU A 68 32.60 -13.67 44.32
CA GLU A 68 31.67 -14.39 45.15
C GLU A 68 30.42 -14.85 44.37
N LEU A 69 29.86 -14.00 43.50
CA LEU A 69 28.80 -14.41 42.60
C LEU A 69 29.24 -15.58 41.71
N ALA A 70 30.44 -15.52 41.15
CA ALA A 70 31.01 -16.58 40.32
C ALA A 70 31.06 -17.91 41.09
N ALA A 71 31.53 -17.88 42.33
CA ALA A 71 31.55 -19.06 43.20
C ALA A 71 30.13 -19.60 43.50
N ARG A 72 29.19 -18.73 43.86
CA ARG A 72 27.78 -19.10 44.17
C ARG A 72 27.03 -19.65 42.97
N THR A 73 27.36 -19.19 41.75
CA THR A 73 26.69 -19.61 40.51
C THR A 73 27.41 -20.73 39.78
N ASN A 74 28.57 -21.16 40.24
CA ASN A 74 29.47 -22.08 39.55
C ASN A 74 29.80 -21.60 38.10
N LEU A 75 30.08 -20.30 37.98
CA LEU A 75 30.55 -19.64 36.74
C LEU A 75 32.01 -19.19 36.96
N SER A 76 32.74 -18.94 35.85
CA SER A 76 34.06 -18.32 35.99
C SER A 76 33.95 -16.84 36.32
N ALA A 77 34.82 -16.29 37.13
CA ALA A 77 34.87 -14.85 37.42
C ALA A 77 35.10 -14.03 36.17
N LYS A 78 35.81 -14.56 35.17
CA LYS A 78 35.98 -13.95 33.85
C LYS A 78 34.64 -13.80 33.14
N HIS A 79 33.79 -14.82 33.14
CA HIS A 79 32.48 -14.78 32.48
C HIS A 79 31.54 -13.78 33.16
N VAL A 80 31.44 -13.78 34.48
CA VAL A 80 30.68 -12.79 35.25
C VAL A 80 31.13 -11.37 34.91
N ASN A 81 32.43 -11.11 34.89
CA ASN A 81 32.99 -9.81 34.54
C ASN A 81 32.65 -9.40 33.08
N GLN A 82 32.68 -10.34 32.14
CA GLN A 82 32.31 -10.08 30.75
C GLN A 82 30.83 -9.71 30.61
N VAL A 83 29.93 -10.37 31.36
CA VAL A 83 28.50 -10.04 31.38
C VAL A 83 28.29 -8.65 32.01
N VAL A 84 28.91 -8.37 33.13
CA VAL A 84 28.83 -7.04 33.78
C VAL A 84 29.34 -5.93 32.87
N LYS A 85 30.38 -6.15 32.09
CA LYS A 85 30.93 -5.20 31.12
C LYS A 85 30.14 -5.15 29.82
N GLY A 86 29.13 -6.01 29.60
CA GLY A 86 28.34 -6.10 28.35
C GLY A 86 29.12 -6.68 27.16
N THR A 87 30.26 -7.34 27.39
CA THR A 87 31.05 -8.03 26.35
C THR A 87 30.66 -9.49 26.16
N ALA A 88 29.83 -10.04 27.06
CA ALA A 88 29.14 -11.31 26.91
C ALA A 88 27.66 -11.15 27.24
N SER A 89 26.82 -11.90 26.58
CA SER A 89 25.37 -11.91 26.81
C SER A 89 25.01 -12.68 28.07
N LEU A 90 23.96 -12.25 28.76
CA LEU A 90 23.36 -12.97 29.87
C LEU A 90 22.50 -14.12 29.32
N THR A 91 23.00 -15.35 29.48
CA THR A 91 22.32 -16.54 28.94
C THR A 91 21.15 -16.98 29.82
N ILE A 92 20.21 -17.77 29.23
CA ILE A 92 19.08 -18.35 29.96
C ILE A 92 19.57 -19.20 31.15
N ASP A 93 20.66 -19.99 31.00
CA ASP A 93 21.23 -20.76 32.08
C ASP A 93 21.77 -19.85 33.20
N MET A 94 22.47 -18.77 32.85
CA MET A 94 22.90 -17.77 33.82
C MET A 94 21.74 -17.12 34.56
N ALA A 95 20.65 -16.75 33.83
CA ALA A 95 19.45 -16.19 34.45
C ALA A 95 18.83 -17.11 35.50
N LEU A 96 18.76 -18.42 35.24
CA LEU A 96 18.30 -19.43 36.23
C LEU A 96 19.21 -19.55 37.43
N ARG A 97 20.53 -19.40 37.25
CA ARG A 97 21.49 -19.40 38.35
C ARG A 97 21.40 -18.14 39.22
N LEU A 98 21.19 -16.98 38.56
CA LEU A 98 20.96 -15.71 39.24
C LEU A 98 19.64 -15.73 40.05
N GLU A 99 18.59 -16.34 39.52
CA GLU A 99 17.34 -16.51 40.27
C GLU A 99 17.54 -17.27 41.58
N ARG A 100 18.30 -18.38 41.54
CA ARG A 100 18.60 -19.19 42.74
C ARG A 100 19.53 -18.47 43.74
N THR A 101 20.40 -17.60 43.24
CA THR A 101 21.42 -16.95 44.10
C THR A 101 21.00 -15.57 44.59
N LEU A 102 20.28 -14.82 43.79
CA LEU A 102 19.87 -13.45 44.09
C LEU A 102 18.35 -13.33 44.34
N GLY A 103 17.54 -14.35 44.00
CA GLY A 103 16.10 -14.31 44.15
C GLY A 103 15.34 -13.51 43.08
N THR A 104 16.06 -12.82 42.21
CA THR A 104 15.47 -12.07 41.12
C THR A 104 15.06 -13.03 40.00
N PRO A 105 13.75 -13.05 39.55
CA PRO A 105 13.26 -14.07 38.63
C PRO A 105 14.05 -14.14 37.33
N ALA A 106 14.31 -15.35 36.83
CA ALA A 106 15.03 -15.56 35.55
C ALA A 106 14.35 -14.88 34.39
N SER A 107 12.99 -14.78 34.40
CA SER A 107 12.21 -14.07 33.39
C SER A 107 12.52 -12.56 33.33
N PHE A 108 12.90 -11.94 34.43
CA PHE A 108 13.34 -10.55 34.45
C PHE A 108 14.66 -10.39 33.69
N TRP A 109 15.67 -11.21 34.02
CA TRP A 109 16.98 -11.18 33.35
C TRP A 109 16.89 -11.48 31.87
N ASN A 110 16.09 -12.47 31.48
CA ASN A 110 15.87 -12.83 30.06
C ASN A 110 15.22 -11.71 29.27
N ARG A 111 14.20 -11.02 29.81
CA ARG A 111 13.59 -9.87 29.16
C ARG A 111 14.54 -8.69 29.02
N LEU A 112 15.32 -8.42 30.06
CA LEU A 112 16.33 -7.35 30.06
C LEU A 112 17.39 -7.59 28.98
N GLU A 113 17.89 -8.81 28.86
CA GLU A 113 18.86 -9.20 27.82
C GLU A 113 18.22 -9.10 26.40
N ALA A 114 17.00 -9.63 26.21
CA ALA A 114 16.32 -9.58 24.93
C ALA A 114 16.11 -8.13 24.45
N ASN A 115 15.66 -7.24 25.33
CA ASN A 115 15.49 -5.83 25.02
C ASN A 115 16.82 -5.14 24.67
N HIS A 116 17.89 -5.47 25.42
CA HIS A 116 19.21 -4.90 25.17
C HIS A 116 19.77 -5.36 23.81
N GLN A 117 19.60 -6.62 23.46
CA GLN A 117 20.03 -7.16 22.16
C GLN A 117 19.23 -6.55 20.99
N ASP A 118 17.91 -6.39 21.13
CA ASP A 118 17.06 -5.73 20.13
C ASP A 118 17.53 -4.28 19.88
N GLN A 119 17.77 -3.52 20.95
CA GLN A 119 18.25 -2.14 20.84
C GLN A 119 19.62 -2.08 20.13
N ARG A 120 20.59 -2.92 20.54
CA ARG A 120 21.90 -2.96 19.90
C ARG A 120 21.81 -3.34 18.41
N ALA A 121 20.92 -4.26 18.05
CA ALA A 121 20.70 -4.62 16.67
C ALA A 121 20.15 -3.44 15.86
N ARG A 122 19.16 -2.72 16.41
CA ARG A 122 18.61 -1.50 15.77
C ARG A 122 19.65 -0.40 15.61
N GLU A 123 20.44 -0.11 16.64
CA GLU A 123 21.52 0.90 16.59
C GLU A 123 22.59 0.55 15.55
N ARG A 124 22.95 -0.73 15.44
CA ARG A 124 23.89 -1.18 14.40
C ARG A 124 23.34 -0.92 13.01
N VAL A 125 22.11 -1.37 12.74
CA VAL A 125 21.44 -1.16 11.45
C VAL A 125 21.32 0.33 11.13
N ARG A 126 20.91 1.16 12.09
CA ARG A 126 20.83 2.63 11.91
C ARG A 126 22.19 3.25 11.59
N SER A 127 23.25 2.80 12.24
CA SER A 127 24.60 3.32 11.98
C SER A 127 25.12 2.91 10.59
N GLU A 128 24.79 1.71 10.12
CA GLU A 128 25.08 1.24 8.77
C GLU A 128 24.32 2.07 7.73
N TRP A 129 23.04 2.30 7.94
CA TRP A 129 22.21 3.10 7.02
C TRP A 129 22.64 4.56 6.96
N ALA A 130 23.01 5.16 8.07
CA ALA A 130 23.51 6.53 8.11
C ALA A 130 24.78 6.72 7.27
N ARG A 131 25.61 5.68 7.11
CA ARG A 131 26.83 5.76 6.30
C ARG A 131 26.56 5.53 4.82
N ASP A 132 25.77 4.52 4.49
CA ASP A 132 25.81 3.91 3.16
C ASP A 132 24.54 4.19 2.32
N HIS A 133 23.43 4.57 2.95
CA HIS A 133 22.12 4.53 2.30
C HIS A 133 21.35 5.86 2.22
N LEU A 134 21.87 6.96 2.75
CA LEU A 134 21.18 8.27 2.69
C LEU A 134 21.00 8.79 1.25
N GLY A 135 21.86 8.39 0.34
CA GLY A 135 21.73 8.71 -1.09
C GLY A 135 20.46 8.16 -1.72
N TRP A 136 19.96 7.02 -1.22
CA TRP A 136 18.73 6.41 -1.68
C TRP A 136 17.48 7.24 -1.30
N LEU A 137 17.45 7.84 -0.11
CA LEU A 137 16.36 8.70 0.34
C LEU A 137 16.08 9.83 -0.64
N ARG A 138 17.13 10.43 -1.23
CA ARG A 138 17.05 11.55 -2.18
C ARG A 138 16.40 11.19 -3.52
N ARG A 139 16.19 9.91 -3.79
CA ARG A 139 15.49 9.43 -5.00
C ARG A 139 13.98 9.56 -4.90
N PHE A 140 13.44 9.79 -3.70
CA PHE A 140 12.00 9.92 -3.46
C PHE A 140 11.54 11.38 -3.42
N PRO A 141 10.28 11.66 -3.75
CA PRO A 141 9.67 12.97 -3.59
C PRO A 141 9.31 13.23 -2.12
N ILE A 142 10.33 13.47 -1.27
CA ILE A 142 10.23 13.52 0.19
C ILE A 142 9.15 14.48 0.66
N GLN A 143 9.15 15.73 0.15
CA GLN A 143 8.16 16.73 0.56
C GLN A 143 6.72 16.25 0.29
N ALA A 144 6.49 15.67 -0.88
CA ALA A 144 5.18 15.15 -1.22
C ALA A 144 4.75 13.95 -0.34
N LEU A 145 5.70 13.17 0.17
CA LEU A 145 5.43 12.10 1.14
C LEU A 145 5.17 12.62 2.55
N ILE A 146 5.81 13.74 2.93
CA ILE A 146 5.50 14.47 4.17
C ILE A 146 4.07 15.02 4.10
N ASP A 147 3.71 15.69 3.01
CA ASP A 147 2.37 16.25 2.81
C ASP A 147 1.26 15.20 2.90
N ARG A 148 1.59 13.92 2.62
CA ARG A 148 0.68 12.77 2.72
C ARG A 148 0.79 11.98 4.02
N GLY A 149 1.57 12.49 4.98
CA GLY A 149 1.74 11.89 6.31
C GLY A 149 2.46 10.53 6.31
N VAL A 150 3.22 10.22 5.26
CA VAL A 150 4.09 9.03 5.20
C VAL A 150 5.36 9.27 6.00
N LEU A 151 5.93 10.47 5.86
CA LEU A 151 7.12 10.95 6.55
C LEU A 151 6.75 12.15 7.42
N SER A 152 7.66 12.55 8.33
CA SER A 152 7.56 13.79 9.09
C SER A 152 8.75 14.69 8.78
N ALA A 153 8.55 16.00 8.77
CA ALA A 153 9.63 16.96 8.62
C ALA A 153 10.60 16.96 9.83
N ASP A 154 10.13 16.50 10.99
CA ASP A 154 10.92 16.41 12.21
C ASP A 154 11.75 15.11 12.29
N ASP A 155 11.57 14.19 11.35
CA ASP A 155 12.32 12.94 11.31
C ASP A 155 13.78 13.19 10.90
N SER A 156 14.71 12.46 11.52
CA SER A 156 16.07 12.34 10.98
C SER A 156 16.06 11.55 9.68
N ASP A 157 17.07 11.73 8.84
CA ASP A 157 17.22 11.00 7.57
C ASP A 157 17.14 9.48 7.77
N VAL A 158 17.74 8.96 8.85
CA VAL A 158 17.66 7.52 9.19
C VAL A 158 16.25 7.10 9.55
N THR A 159 15.52 7.93 10.31
CA THR A 159 14.12 7.68 10.64
C THR A 159 13.23 7.72 9.40
N MET A 160 13.46 8.65 8.48
CA MET A 160 12.76 8.70 7.19
C MET A 160 13.02 7.44 6.36
N LEU A 161 14.26 6.95 6.36
CA LEU A 161 14.62 5.70 5.69
C LEU A 161 13.87 4.51 6.27
N GLU A 162 13.85 4.36 7.61
CA GLU A 162 13.07 3.32 8.31
C GLU A 162 11.58 3.39 7.94
N ARG A 163 11.00 4.60 7.94
CA ARG A 163 9.60 4.80 7.58
C ARG A 163 9.31 4.45 6.13
N LEU A 164 10.23 4.76 5.20
CA LEU A 164 10.08 4.38 3.79
C LEU A 164 10.12 2.86 3.61
N LEU A 165 11.04 2.16 4.24
CA LEU A 165 11.09 0.70 4.18
C LEU A 165 9.81 0.07 4.76
N ALA A 166 9.33 0.58 5.89
CA ALA A 166 8.05 0.17 6.47
C ALA A 166 6.86 0.52 5.58
N PHE A 167 6.86 1.70 4.96
CA PHE A 167 5.83 2.12 4.01
C PHE A 167 5.74 1.17 2.82
N PHE A 168 6.88 0.77 2.24
CA PHE A 168 6.94 -0.20 1.15
C PHE A 168 6.82 -1.66 1.59
N GLN A 169 6.84 -1.92 2.91
CA GLN A 169 6.80 -3.27 3.49
C GLN A 169 7.95 -4.16 2.99
N VAL A 170 9.15 -3.63 3.01
CA VAL A 170 10.38 -4.31 2.61
C VAL A 170 11.40 -4.28 3.75
N ALA A 171 12.24 -5.32 3.82
CA ALA A 171 13.24 -5.46 4.88
C ALA A 171 14.45 -4.53 4.66
N ASP A 172 14.81 -4.29 3.41
CA ASP A 172 16.00 -3.56 2.99
C ASP A 172 15.84 -2.96 1.58
N LEU A 173 16.88 -2.25 1.13
CA LEU A 173 16.89 -1.59 -0.17
C LEU A 173 16.91 -2.56 -1.34
N ASP A 174 17.60 -3.69 -1.21
CA ASP A 174 17.65 -4.71 -2.25
C ASP A 174 16.28 -5.35 -2.47
N ALA A 175 15.54 -5.56 -1.37
CA ALA A 175 14.16 -6.02 -1.44
C ALA A 175 13.26 -4.97 -2.11
N TYR A 176 13.47 -3.66 -1.82
CA TYR A 176 12.75 -2.58 -2.50
C TYR A 176 13.02 -2.57 -4.00
N GLU A 177 14.29 -2.62 -4.41
CA GLU A 177 14.64 -2.61 -5.83
C GLU A 177 13.94 -3.75 -6.57
N ARG A 178 14.00 -4.99 -6.05
CA ARG A 178 13.38 -6.17 -6.68
C ARG A 178 11.86 -6.14 -6.70
N THR A 179 11.22 -5.60 -5.65
CA THR A 179 9.76 -5.71 -5.49
C THR A 179 9.00 -4.50 -6.03
N TRP A 180 9.63 -3.33 -6.07
CA TRP A 180 9.00 -2.06 -6.44
C TRP A 180 9.67 -1.39 -7.64
N ALA A 181 10.97 -1.06 -7.55
CA ALA A 181 11.62 -0.25 -8.56
C ALA A 181 11.77 -0.97 -9.91
N GLU A 182 12.27 -2.20 -9.90
CA GLU A 182 12.46 -2.99 -11.14
C GLU A 182 11.14 -3.30 -11.88
N PRO A 183 10.05 -3.74 -11.21
CA PRO A 183 8.77 -3.98 -11.88
C PRO A 183 8.19 -2.71 -12.51
N VAL A 184 8.27 -1.56 -11.81
CA VAL A 184 7.82 -0.27 -12.34
C VAL A 184 8.68 0.17 -13.53
N ALA A 185 10.01 0.10 -13.40
CA ALA A 185 10.93 0.43 -14.48
C ALA A 185 10.77 -0.50 -15.71
N ALA A 186 10.43 -1.77 -15.49
CA ALA A 186 10.11 -2.70 -16.57
C ALA A 186 8.82 -2.30 -17.32
N GLY A 187 7.82 -1.79 -16.61
CA GLY A 187 6.64 -1.18 -17.20
C GLY A 187 6.99 -0.01 -18.11
N PHE A 188 7.84 0.91 -17.63
CA PHE A 188 8.27 2.09 -18.41
C PHE A 188 9.03 1.74 -19.70
N ARG A 189 9.90 0.74 -19.64
CA ARG A 189 10.63 0.28 -20.84
C ARG A 189 9.68 -0.27 -21.90
N ARG A 190 8.62 -0.97 -21.51
CA ARG A 190 7.60 -1.46 -22.45
C ARG A 190 6.80 -0.33 -23.09
N ALA A 191 6.42 0.66 -22.29
CA ALA A 191 5.65 1.84 -22.75
C ALA A 191 6.49 2.92 -23.44
N GLN A 192 7.79 2.70 -23.67
CA GLN A 192 8.74 3.65 -24.30
C GLN A 192 8.81 5.04 -23.62
N HIS A 193 8.47 5.13 -22.34
CA HIS A 193 8.45 6.40 -21.60
C HIS A 193 9.72 6.59 -20.74
N ALA A 194 10.73 7.22 -21.32
CA ALA A 194 12.03 7.47 -20.67
C ALA A 194 12.02 8.48 -19.52
N ASN A 195 10.95 9.26 -19.36
CA ASN A 195 10.93 10.44 -18.47
C ASN A 195 10.12 10.28 -17.18
N ALA A 196 9.63 9.09 -16.84
CA ALA A 196 8.95 8.85 -15.58
C ALA A 196 9.94 8.36 -14.52
N ASP A 197 9.79 8.87 -13.30
CA ASP A 197 10.60 8.46 -12.16
C ASP A 197 10.02 7.20 -11.52
N PRO A 198 10.75 6.06 -11.50
CA PRO A 198 10.27 4.81 -10.92
C PRO A 198 10.04 4.89 -9.41
N TYR A 199 10.79 5.72 -8.67
CA TYR A 199 10.64 5.89 -7.23
C TYR A 199 9.38 6.69 -6.88
N ALA A 200 9.12 7.78 -7.60
CA ALA A 200 7.91 8.56 -7.46
C ALA A 200 6.67 7.73 -7.83
N THR A 201 6.76 6.92 -8.89
CA THR A 201 5.66 6.08 -9.33
C THR A 201 5.40 4.92 -8.37
N ALA A 202 6.45 4.27 -7.86
CA ALA A 202 6.32 3.23 -6.83
C ALA A 202 5.68 3.80 -5.55
N ALA A 203 6.08 5.01 -5.15
CA ALA A 203 5.48 5.66 -3.99
C ALA A 203 3.99 5.99 -4.20
N TRP A 204 3.62 6.49 -5.38
CA TRP A 204 2.23 6.73 -5.76
C TRP A 204 1.40 5.45 -5.76
N LEU A 205 1.90 4.37 -6.35
CA LEU A 205 1.25 3.05 -6.31
C LEU A 205 1.02 2.56 -4.88
N ARG A 206 2.03 2.73 -4.02
CA ARG A 206 1.94 2.28 -2.65
C ARG A 206 0.93 3.09 -1.83
N LEU A 207 0.78 4.39 -2.10
CA LEU A 207 -0.28 5.21 -1.51
C LEU A 207 -1.67 4.67 -1.88
N GLY A 208 -1.88 4.37 -3.17
CA GLY A 208 -3.13 3.77 -3.65
C GLY A 208 -3.41 2.40 -3.03
N GLU A 209 -2.39 1.54 -2.91
CA GLU A 209 -2.54 0.24 -2.23
C GLU A 209 -2.97 0.40 -0.77
N ARG A 210 -2.35 1.32 -0.02
CA ARG A 210 -2.73 1.60 1.37
C ARG A 210 -4.19 2.04 1.47
N SER A 211 -4.65 2.89 0.58
CA SER A 211 -6.05 3.31 0.51
C SER A 211 -6.97 2.12 0.22
N ALA A 212 -6.61 1.31 -0.77
CA ALA A 212 -7.39 0.15 -1.17
C ALA A 212 -7.52 -0.94 -0.09
N TRP A 213 -6.51 -1.09 0.80
CA TRP A 213 -6.62 -2.00 1.93
C TRP A 213 -7.78 -1.64 2.87
N ASN A 214 -8.06 -0.35 3.04
CA ASN A 214 -9.14 0.15 3.90
C ASN A 214 -10.51 0.09 3.21
N THR A 215 -10.56 -0.04 1.89
CA THR A 215 -11.81 -0.14 1.14
C THR A 215 -12.42 -1.54 1.32
N LYS A 216 -13.60 -1.62 1.93
CA LYS A 216 -14.37 -2.88 2.02
C LYS A 216 -14.88 -3.25 0.63
N SER A 217 -14.67 -4.49 0.21
CA SER A 217 -15.14 -5.02 -1.07
C SER A 217 -15.50 -6.49 -0.94
N GLN A 218 -16.39 -6.96 -1.84
CA GLN A 218 -16.63 -8.40 -2.05
C GLN A 218 -15.39 -9.07 -2.66
N PRO A 219 -15.31 -10.39 -2.70
CA PRO A 219 -14.28 -11.09 -3.46
C PRO A 219 -14.36 -10.73 -4.95
N TYR A 220 -13.18 -10.61 -5.59
CA TYR A 220 -13.09 -10.26 -7.01
C TYR A 220 -13.75 -11.30 -7.91
N ASP A 221 -14.69 -10.84 -8.72
CA ASP A 221 -15.37 -11.60 -9.77
C ASP A 221 -15.15 -10.91 -11.13
N ALA A 222 -14.23 -11.46 -11.92
CA ALA A 222 -13.88 -10.92 -13.24
C ALA A 222 -15.07 -10.93 -14.21
N VAL A 223 -15.95 -11.93 -14.13
CA VAL A 223 -17.11 -12.04 -15.02
C VAL A 223 -18.19 -11.00 -14.68
N ALA A 224 -18.48 -10.87 -13.38
CA ALA A 224 -19.41 -9.84 -12.92
C ALA A 224 -18.87 -8.44 -13.21
N PHE A 225 -17.56 -8.21 -13.00
CA PHE A 225 -16.91 -6.94 -13.31
C PHE A 225 -17.02 -6.59 -14.80
N ALA A 226 -16.66 -7.52 -15.69
CA ALA A 226 -16.78 -7.31 -17.14
C ALA A 226 -18.23 -6.99 -17.58
N ARG A 227 -19.22 -7.68 -17.00
CA ARG A 227 -20.65 -7.45 -17.31
C ARG A 227 -21.15 -6.08 -16.87
N MET A 228 -20.63 -5.52 -15.78
CA MET A 228 -21.11 -4.25 -15.28
C MET A 228 -20.47 -3.03 -15.97
N LEU A 229 -19.27 -3.17 -16.58
CA LEU A 229 -18.56 -2.06 -17.20
C LEU A 229 -19.42 -1.22 -18.16
N PRO A 230 -20.19 -1.81 -19.10
CA PRO A 230 -21.04 -1.03 -19.99
C PRO A 230 -22.07 -0.15 -19.26
N ALA A 231 -22.53 -0.59 -18.08
CA ALA A 231 -23.47 0.21 -17.28
C ALA A 231 -22.78 1.36 -16.54
N LEU A 232 -21.50 1.25 -16.20
CA LEU A 232 -20.75 2.30 -15.48
C LEU A 232 -20.57 3.57 -16.32
N ARG A 233 -20.63 3.49 -17.66
CA ARG A 233 -20.49 4.68 -18.53
C ARG A 233 -21.53 5.76 -18.22
N ARG A 234 -22.74 5.40 -17.71
CA ARG A 234 -23.76 6.37 -17.32
C ARG A 234 -23.29 7.32 -16.21
N LEU A 235 -22.33 6.87 -15.40
CA LEU A 235 -21.76 7.68 -14.30
C LEU A 235 -21.05 8.93 -14.85
N THR A 236 -20.64 8.93 -16.11
CA THR A 236 -20.05 10.11 -16.78
C THR A 236 -21.00 11.32 -16.80
N LEU A 237 -22.32 11.10 -16.63
CA LEU A 237 -23.34 12.15 -16.61
C LEU A 237 -23.47 12.83 -15.25
N LEU A 238 -22.95 12.24 -14.18
CA LEU A 238 -23.03 12.78 -12.84
C LEU A 238 -21.95 13.85 -12.60
N SER A 239 -22.05 14.58 -11.50
CA SER A 239 -20.93 15.39 -11.03
C SER A 239 -19.73 14.50 -10.69
N ASP A 240 -18.51 15.04 -10.79
CA ASP A 240 -17.30 14.22 -10.61
C ASP A 240 -17.23 13.54 -9.24
N ARG A 241 -17.67 14.23 -8.18
CA ARG A 241 -17.74 13.68 -6.82
C ARG A 241 -18.77 12.55 -6.71
N GLU A 242 -19.99 12.75 -7.22
CA GLU A 242 -21.02 11.71 -7.20
C GLU A 242 -20.64 10.51 -8.05
N ALA A 243 -20.09 10.77 -9.24
CA ALA A 243 -19.61 9.76 -10.17
C ALA A 243 -18.54 8.89 -9.54
N PHE A 244 -17.54 9.50 -8.89
CA PHE A 244 -16.46 8.77 -8.25
C PHE A 244 -16.95 7.97 -7.03
N ALA A 245 -17.82 8.53 -6.21
CA ALA A 245 -18.43 7.83 -5.08
C ALA A 245 -19.27 6.61 -5.55
N ALA A 246 -20.05 6.77 -6.62
CA ALA A 246 -20.81 5.67 -7.20
C ALA A 246 -19.89 4.61 -7.81
N LEU A 247 -18.86 5.03 -8.54
CA LEU A 247 -17.86 4.15 -9.14
C LEU A 247 -17.17 3.28 -8.10
N ARG A 248 -16.69 3.87 -7.00
CA ARG A 248 -16.08 3.13 -5.89
C ARG A 248 -17.03 2.10 -5.30
N ARG A 249 -18.27 2.50 -5.03
CA ARG A 249 -19.28 1.62 -4.44
C ARG A 249 -19.62 0.46 -5.38
N GLU A 250 -19.95 0.74 -6.65
CA GLU A 250 -20.36 -0.29 -7.61
C GLU A 250 -19.22 -1.27 -7.91
N CYS A 251 -17.98 -0.79 -8.07
CA CYS A 251 -16.81 -1.67 -8.25
C CYS A 251 -16.49 -2.53 -7.01
N ALA A 252 -16.70 -2.01 -5.81
CA ALA A 252 -16.47 -2.76 -4.58
C ALA A 252 -17.38 -3.99 -4.44
N GLU A 253 -18.60 -3.96 -4.99
CA GLU A 253 -19.53 -5.10 -5.01
C GLU A 253 -19.03 -6.29 -5.84
N VAL A 254 -18.03 -6.08 -6.68
CA VAL A 254 -17.40 -7.13 -7.51
C VAL A 254 -15.90 -7.29 -7.21
N GLY A 255 -15.44 -6.79 -6.06
CA GLY A 255 -14.10 -7.01 -5.54
C GLY A 255 -13.02 -6.08 -6.12
N VAL A 256 -13.39 -4.94 -6.70
CA VAL A 256 -12.45 -3.96 -7.23
C VAL A 256 -12.48 -2.68 -6.39
N ALA A 257 -11.39 -2.37 -5.72
CA ALA A 257 -11.18 -1.07 -5.08
C ALA A 257 -10.76 -0.06 -6.14
N VAL A 258 -11.52 1.03 -6.29
CA VAL A 258 -11.17 2.16 -7.15
C VAL A 258 -10.70 3.31 -6.27
N GLU A 259 -9.44 3.70 -6.42
CA GLU A 259 -8.82 4.73 -5.60
C GLU A 259 -8.33 5.89 -6.46
N PHE A 260 -8.29 7.06 -5.84
CA PHE A 260 -7.74 8.25 -6.46
C PHE A 260 -6.60 8.81 -5.61
N GLU A 261 -5.44 8.96 -6.22
CA GLU A 261 -4.29 9.60 -5.61
C GLU A 261 -3.64 10.52 -6.64
N ARG A 262 -3.53 11.80 -6.33
CA ARG A 262 -2.85 12.74 -7.23
C ARG A 262 -1.40 12.30 -7.46
N GLU A 263 -0.94 12.47 -8.70
CA GLU A 263 0.43 12.15 -9.05
C GLU A 263 1.45 12.87 -8.15
N LEU A 264 2.47 12.13 -7.74
CA LEU A 264 3.62 12.71 -7.05
C LEU A 264 4.55 13.41 -8.07
N PRO A 265 5.34 14.41 -7.66
CA PRO A 265 6.39 14.98 -8.52
C PRO A 265 7.27 13.89 -9.11
N GLY A 266 7.41 13.86 -10.43
CA GLY A 266 8.11 12.80 -11.16
C GLY A 266 7.23 11.61 -11.58
N CYS A 267 6.12 11.34 -10.90
CA CYS A 267 5.14 10.34 -11.33
C CYS A 267 4.34 10.88 -12.51
N ARG A 268 4.30 10.13 -13.61
CA ARG A 268 3.53 10.49 -14.83
C ARG A 268 2.39 9.53 -15.11
N ALA A 269 2.04 8.68 -14.17
CA ALA A 269 0.97 7.71 -14.32
C ALA A 269 -0.39 8.39 -14.49
N CYS A 270 -1.17 7.93 -15.46
CA CYS A 270 -2.60 8.26 -15.60
C CYS A 270 -3.46 7.34 -14.76
N GLY A 271 -3.09 6.05 -14.72
CA GLY A 271 -3.73 5.00 -13.98
C GLY A 271 -2.76 3.86 -13.66
N ALA A 272 -3.24 2.93 -12.87
CA ALA A 272 -2.60 1.65 -12.63
C ALA A 272 -3.62 0.59 -12.22
N ALA A 273 -3.44 -0.64 -12.71
CA ALA A 273 -4.21 -1.80 -12.33
C ALA A 273 -3.35 -2.87 -11.66
N LYS A 274 -3.85 -3.45 -10.56
CA LYS A 274 -3.13 -4.47 -9.81
C LYS A 274 -4.08 -5.38 -9.02
N MET A 275 -3.79 -6.68 -8.97
CA MET A 275 -4.36 -7.55 -7.95
C MET A 275 -3.55 -7.40 -6.65
N ILE A 276 -4.17 -6.83 -5.59
CA ILE A 276 -3.51 -6.68 -4.27
C ILE A 276 -3.54 -8.00 -3.50
N THR A 277 -4.61 -8.76 -3.66
CA THR A 277 -4.73 -10.14 -3.19
C THR A 277 -5.35 -10.98 -4.30
N PRO A 278 -5.37 -12.32 -4.21
CA PRO A 278 -6.09 -13.14 -5.18
C PRO A 278 -7.60 -12.80 -5.30
N THR A 279 -8.17 -12.15 -4.29
CA THR A 279 -9.59 -11.82 -4.22
C THR A 279 -9.88 -10.32 -4.21
N LYS A 280 -8.88 -9.46 -4.46
CA LYS A 280 -9.08 -8.00 -4.45
C LYS A 280 -8.26 -7.31 -5.53
N GLY A 281 -8.95 -6.68 -6.47
CA GLY A 281 -8.36 -5.81 -7.50
C GLY A 281 -8.26 -4.36 -7.01
N LEU A 282 -7.27 -3.65 -7.53
CA LEU A 282 -7.09 -2.20 -7.39
C LEU A 282 -7.08 -1.56 -8.78
N ILE A 283 -7.85 -0.51 -8.95
CA ILE A 283 -7.70 0.50 -10.00
C ILE A 283 -7.34 1.80 -9.30
N LEU A 284 -6.16 2.32 -9.61
CA LEU A 284 -5.66 3.58 -9.08
C LEU A 284 -5.61 4.62 -10.19
N LEU A 285 -6.22 5.79 -9.96
CA LEU A 285 -6.29 6.88 -10.92
C LEU A 285 -5.60 8.13 -10.36
N SER A 286 -4.90 8.88 -11.21
CA SER A 286 -4.17 10.07 -10.78
C SER A 286 -4.90 11.39 -11.10
N GLY A 287 -5.81 11.37 -12.05
CA GLY A 287 -6.44 12.60 -12.59
C GLY A 287 -5.49 13.44 -13.43
N ARG A 288 -4.38 12.87 -13.89
CA ARG A 288 -3.44 13.52 -14.82
C ARG A 288 -4.18 14.12 -16.01
N TYR A 289 -3.66 15.23 -16.53
CA TYR A 289 -4.27 16.07 -17.57
C TYR A 289 -5.55 16.82 -17.15
N ARG A 290 -6.19 16.46 -16.03
CA ARG A 290 -7.36 17.14 -15.47
C ARG A 290 -8.54 17.33 -16.45
N PHE A 291 -8.79 16.37 -17.33
CA PHE A 291 -9.93 16.32 -18.21
C PHE A 291 -10.81 15.12 -17.90
N HIS A 292 -12.11 15.34 -17.90
CA HIS A 292 -13.13 14.35 -17.57
C HIS A 292 -13.10 13.13 -18.52
N ASP A 293 -12.96 13.36 -19.80
CA ASP A 293 -12.86 12.30 -20.82
C ASP A 293 -11.61 11.43 -20.64
N ILE A 294 -10.47 12.03 -20.30
CA ILE A 294 -9.21 11.32 -20.03
C ILE A 294 -9.33 10.47 -18.77
N PHE A 295 -9.94 11.03 -17.71
CA PHE A 295 -10.16 10.30 -16.45
C PHE A 295 -11.00 9.03 -16.66
N TRP A 296 -12.11 9.15 -17.39
CA TRP A 296 -12.97 8.00 -17.66
C TRP A 296 -12.33 6.99 -18.59
N PHE A 297 -11.61 7.44 -19.61
CA PHE A 297 -10.86 6.52 -20.46
C PHE A 297 -9.79 5.76 -19.64
N ALA A 298 -9.05 6.44 -18.75
CA ALA A 298 -8.09 5.79 -17.86
C ALA A 298 -8.77 4.74 -16.99
N PHE A 299 -9.93 5.03 -16.39
CA PHE A 299 -10.67 4.03 -15.62
C PHE A 299 -11.00 2.77 -16.43
N PHE A 300 -11.57 2.93 -17.62
CA PHE A 300 -11.95 1.78 -18.45
C PHE A 300 -10.73 1.02 -18.99
N HIS A 301 -9.64 1.71 -19.21
CA HIS A 301 -8.37 1.12 -19.60
C HIS A 301 -7.79 0.25 -18.46
N GLU A 302 -7.73 0.77 -17.26
CA GLU A 302 -7.27 0.00 -16.09
C GLU A 302 -8.22 -1.18 -15.75
N ALA A 303 -9.53 -0.99 -15.97
CA ALA A 303 -10.49 -2.07 -15.82
C ALA A 303 -10.27 -3.19 -16.84
N ALA A 304 -9.93 -2.84 -18.09
CA ALA A 304 -9.59 -3.82 -19.13
C ALA A 304 -8.33 -4.62 -18.74
N HIS A 305 -7.33 -4.01 -18.14
CA HIS A 305 -6.16 -4.72 -17.64
C HIS A 305 -6.49 -5.77 -16.59
N LEU A 306 -7.36 -5.45 -15.62
CA LEU A 306 -7.78 -6.43 -14.61
C LEU A 306 -8.54 -7.62 -15.22
N ILE A 307 -9.29 -7.39 -16.30
CA ILE A 307 -10.09 -8.43 -16.96
C ILE A 307 -9.22 -9.28 -17.89
N LEU A 308 -8.42 -8.64 -18.74
CA LEU A 308 -7.66 -9.31 -19.78
C LEU A 308 -6.34 -9.91 -19.25
N HIS A 309 -5.74 -9.29 -18.23
CA HIS A 309 -4.41 -9.62 -17.74
C HIS A 309 -4.32 -9.85 -16.22
N PRO A 310 -5.22 -10.63 -15.58
CA PRO A 310 -5.34 -10.73 -14.13
C PRO A 310 -4.09 -11.28 -13.42
N ARG A 311 -3.18 -11.93 -14.16
CA ARG A 311 -1.93 -12.51 -13.62
C ARG A 311 -0.75 -11.57 -13.63
N ARG A 312 -0.85 -10.39 -14.24
CA ARG A 312 0.22 -9.39 -14.20
C ARG A 312 0.31 -8.78 -12.80
N ARG A 313 1.53 -8.72 -12.26
CA ARG A 313 1.77 -8.22 -10.90
C ARG A 313 1.45 -6.75 -10.74
N VAL A 314 1.82 -5.92 -11.69
CA VAL A 314 1.55 -4.47 -11.72
C VAL A 314 1.52 -4.01 -13.17
N ILE A 315 0.50 -3.25 -13.54
CA ILE A 315 0.44 -2.51 -14.79
C ILE A 315 0.34 -1.04 -14.40
N VAL A 316 1.19 -0.20 -14.94
CA VAL A 316 1.20 1.24 -14.73
C VAL A 316 1.18 1.92 -16.08
N ASP A 317 0.12 2.68 -16.35
CA ASP A 317 -0.02 3.42 -17.58
C ASP A 317 0.39 4.87 -17.41
N LEU A 318 1.46 5.22 -18.12
CA LEU A 318 2.04 6.56 -18.10
C LEU A 318 1.40 7.49 -19.13
N ASP A 319 0.92 6.94 -20.22
CA ASP A 319 0.23 7.67 -21.27
C ASP A 319 -0.75 6.74 -21.97
N LEU A 320 -1.95 7.23 -22.23
CA LEU A 320 -3.06 6.46 -22.82
C LEU A 320 -2.92 6.25 -24.33
N SER A 321 -1.77 6.62 -24.92
CA SER A 321 -1.45 6.54 -26.35
C SER A 321 -0.38 5.52 -26.71
N GLY A 322 0.11 4.70 -25.75
CA GLY A 322 1.22 3.80 -25.98
C GLY A 322 0.89 2.63 -26.91
N ASP A 323 1.66 2.50 -28.00
CA ASP A 323 1.78 1.23 -28.74
C ASP A 323 2.83 0.37 -28.05
N ASP A 324 2.50 -0.85 -27.68
CA ASP A 324 3.47 -1.82 -27.16
C ASP A 324 3.86 -2.85 -28.24
N ALA A 325 5.07 -3.38 -28.10
CA ALA A 325 5.59 -4.39 -29.01
C ALA A 325 4.82 -5.72 -28.96
N ASP A 326 4.03 -5.95 -27.88
CA ASP A 326 3.31 -7.20 -27.63
C ASP A 326 1.82 -7.13 -28.05
N GLY A 327 1.32 -5.98 -28.50
CA GLY A 327 -0.08 -5.79 -28.93
C GLY A 327 -1.11 -5.85 -27.77
N GLN A 328 -0.68 -5.99 -26.54
CA GLN A 328 -1.57 -6.11 -25.37
C GLN A 328 -2.21 -4.78 -25.02
N GLU A 329 -1.45 -3.67 -25.12
CA GLU A 329 -1.99 -2.32 -24.91
C GLU A 329 -3.02 -1.97 -25.99
N SER A 330 -2.79 -2.41 -27.23
CA SER A 330 -3.77 -2.22 -28.32
C SER A 330 -5.10 -2.93 -28.01
N ALA A 331 -5.05 -4.17 -27.51
CA ALA A 331 -6.25 -4.92 -27.11
C ALA A 331 -6.97 -4.26 -25.93
N THR A 332 -6.20 -3.78 -24.94
CA THR A 332 -6.71 -3.07 -23.76
C THR A 332 -7.37 -1.75 -24.16
N ASN A 333 -6.73 -0.96 -25.04
CA ASN A 333 -7.27 0.28 -25.59
C ASN A 333 -8.54 0.04 -26.40
N ALA A 334 -8.60 -1.01 -27.23
CA ALA A 334 -9.79 -1.37 -27.98
C ALA A 334 -10.94 -1.75 -27.05
N TYR A 335 -10.70 -2.58 -26.04
CA TYR A 335 -11.69 -2.96 -25.04
C TYR A 335 -12.23 -1.74 -24.27
N ALA A 336 -11.36 -0.86 -23.79
CA ALA A 336 -11.75 0.36 -23.09
C ALA A 336 -12.59 1.28 -23.98
N ALA A 337 -12.19 1.44 -25.23
CA ALA A 337 -12.92 2.26 -26.20
C ALA A 337 -14.31 1.72 -26.48
N SER A 338 -14.49 0.42 -26.71
CA SER A 338 -15.79 -0.21 -26.96
C SER A 338 -16.67 -0.23 -25.71
N ALA A 339 -16.09 -0.36 -24.51
CA ALA A 339 -16.83 -0.26 -23.25
C ALA A 339 -17.40 1.14 -23.01
N LEU A 340 -16.69 2.20 -23.40
CA LEU A 340 -17.15 3.58 -23.33
C LEU A 340 -18.10 3.96 -24.46
N ILE A 341 -17.75 3.60 -25.69
CA ILE A 341 -18.48 3.94 -26.90
C ILE A 341 -18.73 2.64 -27.66
N PRO A 342 -19.97 2.08 -27.64
CA PRO A 342 -20.30 0.85 -28.35
C PRO A 342 -19.92 0.91 -29.83
N ASP A 343 -19.51 -0.23 -30.40
CA ASP A 343 -19.01 -0.31 -31.78
C ASP A 343 -19.99 0.20 -32.79
N GLU A 344 -21.30 0.00 -32.60
CA GLU A 344 -22.40 0.54 -33.46
C GLU A 344 -22.38 2.08 -33.59
N TYR A 345 -21.79 2.77 -32.61
CA TYR A 345 -21.63 4.23 -32.66
C TYR A 345 -20.19 4.62 -33.03
N ALA A 346 -19.21 3.76 -32.83
CA ALA A 346 -17.83 4.04 -33.16
C ALA A 346 -17.64 4.29 -34.66
N ASP A 347 -18.31 3.53 -35.52
CA ASP A 347 -18.29 3.68 -36.97
C ASP A 347 -18.86 5.03 -37.46
N GLN A 348 -19.65 5.71 -36.62
CA GLN A 348 -20.21 7.04 -36.91
C GLN A 348 -19.23 8.17 -36.55
N LEU A 349 -18.11 7.86 -35.90
CA LEU A 349 -17.11 8.85 -35.49
C LEU A 349 -16.08 9.06 -36.59
N THR A 350 -16.39 9.93 -37.52
CA THR A 350 -15.58 10.25 -38.69
C THR A 350 -14.94 11.64 -38.58
N GLU A 351 -14.03 11.97 -39.47
CA GLU A 351 -13.46 13.32 -39.59
C GLU A 351 -14.49 14.42 -39.86
N ARG A 352 -15.66 14.05 -40.42
CA ARG A 352 -16.75 14.97 -40.72
C ARG A 352 -17.73 15.16 -39.55
N THR A 353 -17.57 14.42 -38.46
CA THR A 353 -18.45 14.52 -37.29
C THR A 353 -18.39 15.93 -36.70
N THR A 354 -19.54 16.61 -36.64
CA THR A 354 -19.66 17.93 -36.04
C THR A 354 -19.79 17.84 -34.50
N ALA A 355 -19.55 18.95 -33.79
CA ALA A 355 -19.77 19.01 -32.34
C ALA A 355 -21.23 18.68 -31.95
N ARG A 356 -22.22 19.14 -32.76
CA ARG A 356 -23.61 18.78 -32.59
C ARG A 356 -23.84 17.28 -32.73
N ARG A 357 -23.30 16.66 -33.77
CA ARG A 357 -23.44 15.23 -34.02
C ARG A 357 -22.75 14.41 -32.88
N ALA A 358 -21.61 14.86 -32.42
CA ALA A 358 -20.92 14.24 -31.25
C ALA A 358 -21.82 14.27 -30.00
N THR A 359 -22.53 15.38 -29.77
CA THR A 359 -23.47 15.48 -28.64
C THR A 359 -24.69 14.56 -28.82
N GLU A 360 -25.25 14.46 -30.02
CA GLU A 360 -26.37 13.55 -30.33
C GLU A 360 -25.97 12.08 -30.09
N ILE A 361 -24.77 11.68 -30.54
CA ILE A 361 -24.23 10.34 -30.30
C ILE A 361 -24.03 10.09 -28.78
N ALA A 362 -23.45 11.05 -28.05
CA ALA A 362 -23.26 10.92 -26.62
C ALA A 362 -24.58 10.70 -25.87
N HIS A 363 -25.64 11.44 -26.23
CA HIS A 363 -26.98 11.25 -25.67
C HIS A 363 -27.55 9.86 -25.98
N ALA A 364 -27.39 9.39 -27.23
CA ALA A 364 -27.86 8.05 -27.63
C ALA A 364 -27.15 6.92 -26.85
N ILE A 365 -25.85 7.06 -26.56
CA ILE A 365 -25.08 6.11 -25.79
C ILE A 365 -25.38 6.23 -24.28
N GLY A 366 -25.82 7.39 -23.80
CA GLY A 366 -25.99 7.71 -22.38
C GLY A 366 -24.66 8.07 -21.67
N VAL A 367 -23.79 8.84 -22.34
CA VAL A 367 -22.55 9.37 -21.80
C VAL A 367 -22.47 10.90 -21.90
N ALA A 368 -21.58 11.51 -21.14
CA ALA A 368 -21.31 12.94 -21.28
C ALA A 368 -20.72 13.27 -22.66
N PRO A 369 -21.15 14.40 -23.31
CA PRO A 369 -20.63 14.78 -24.61
C PRO A 369 -19.12 14.86 -24.74
N GLY A 370 -18.43 15.19 -23.64
CA GLY A 370 -16.97 15.21 -23.55
C GLY A 370 -16.30 13.86 -23.83
N ILE A 371 -16.96 12.75 -23.54
CA ILE A 371 -16.44 11.39 -23.81
C ILE A 371 -16.30 11.17 -25.33
N VAL A 372 -17.35 11.44 -26.08
CA VAL A 372 -17.34 11.32 -27.55
C VAL A 372 -16.38 12.34 -28.17
N ALA A 373 -16.37 13.57 -27.65
CA ALA A 373 -15.43 14.62 -28.06
C ALA A 373 -13.96 14.23 -27.83
N GLY A 374 -13.64 13.61 -26.70
CA GLY A 374 -12.29 13.08 -26.38
C GLY A 374 -11.87 12.00 -27.37
N ARG A 375 -12.76 11.05 -27.68
CA ARG A 375 -12.49 10.00 -28.68
C ARG A 375 -12.24 10.57 -30.08
N LEU A 376 -13.06 11.53 -30.53
CA LEU A 376 -12.87 12.23 -31.81
C LEU A 376 -11.54 13.01 -31.83
N SER A 377 -11.23 13.69 -30.74
CA SER A 377 -9.95 14.43 -30.64
C SER A 377 -8.75 13.49 -30.75
N TYR A 378 -8.83 12.31 -30.15
CA TYR A 378 -7.78 11.27 -30.26
C TYR A 378 -7.67 10.75 -31.70
N LEU A 379 -8.77 10.30 -32.30
CA LEU A 379 -8.80 9.73 -33.66
C LEU A 379 -8.28 10.71 -34.74
N GLN A 380 -8.54 12.01 -34.55
CA GLN A 380 -8.17 13.06 -35.50
C GLN A 380 -6.84 13.74 -35.12
N ASN A 381 -6.22 13.34 -34.02
CA ASN A 381 -5.06 14.02 -33.41
C ASN A 381 -5.26 15.55 -33.31
N ASN A 382 -6.49 15.97 -32.97
CA ASN A 382 -6.87 17.36 -32.89
C ASN A 382 -7.67 17.68 -31.63
N TRP A 383 -6.98 18.17 -30.62
CA TRP A 383 -7.53 18.44 -29.29
C TRP A 383 -8.24 19.80 -29.17
N THR A 384 -8.17 20.67 -30.19
CA THR A 384 -8.76 21.99 -30.18
C THR A 384 -10.18 21.99 -30.74
N ARG A 385 -10.45 21.14 -31.72
CA ARG A 385 -11.71 21.12 -32.49
C ARG A 385 -12.96 20.92 -31.63
N TYR A 386 -12.89 20.05 -30.60
CA TYR A 386 -14.01 19.72 -29.73
C TYR A 386 -13.82 20.25 -28.30
N SER A 387 -12.89 21.17 -28.07
CA SER A 387 -12.49 21.66 -26.72
C SER A 387 -13.68 22.20 -25.90
N ARG A 388 -14.69 22.77 -26.54
CA ARG A 388 -15.91 23.29 -25.88
C ARG A 388 -16.82 22.18 -25.30
N LEU A 389 -16.73 20.96 -25.78
CA LEU A 389 -17.47 19.81 -25.24
C LEU A 389 -16.70 19.10 -24.14
N ARG A 390 -15.39 19.29 -24.08
CA ARG A 390 -14.53 18.67 -23.07
C ARG A 390 -14.46 19.55 -21.83
N ARG A 391 -14.84 19.01 -20.69
CA ARG A 391 -14.77 19.73 -19.43
C ARG A 391 -13.56 19.34 -18.61
N LYS A 392 -13.10 20.25 -17.77
CA LYS A 392 -12.09 19.93 -16.74
C LYS A 392 -12.67 18.98 -15.71
N LEU A 393 -11.81 18.12 -15.19
CA LEU A 393 -12.11 17.33 -14.01
C LEU A 393 -12.07 18.26 -12.79
N HIS A 394 -13.12 18.27 -12.00
CA HIS A 394 -13.19 18.98 -10.73
C HIS A 394 -12.62 18.12 -9.61
N ASP A 395 -12.53 18.67 -8.39
CA ASP A 395 -12.00 17.94 -7.26
C ASP A 395 -12.91 16.75 -6.93
N ILE A 396 -12.33 15.53 -7.02
CA ILE A 396 -12.99 14.25 -6.72
C ILE A 396 -12.58 13.69 -5.37
N THR A 397 -11.66 14.36 -4.65
CA THR A 397 -11.30 13.98 -3.28
C THR A 397 -12.51 14.15 -2.36
N PRO A 398 -12.82 13.18 -1.51
CA PRO A 398 -13.95 13.21 -0.60
C PRO A 398 -13.88 14.30 0.45
#